data_263e7c41e739dcf3091dd28c58ff386a
#
_entry.id   263e7c41e739dcf3091dd28c58ff386a
#
_cell.length_a   1.000
_cell.length_b   1.000
_cell.length_c   1.000
_cell.angle_alpha   90.00
_cell.angle_beta   90.00
_cell.angle_gamma   90.00
#
_symmetry.space_group_name_H-M   'P 1'
#
loop_
_entity.id
_entity.type
_entity.pdbx_description
1 polymer ?
#
loop_
_entity_poly.entity_id
_entity_poly.type
_entity_poly.pdbx_seq_one_letter_code
_entity_poly.pdbx_strand_id
1 'polypeptide(L)'
;MTTVTVEDPRQPVLKAMLRAGDAYALSLYPADSCYLLNVDELVADEVTVFVVRDDDGGATGMATLVDRGDGTGELKRLFVDEGGRGQGVATTVMDALEAAARAQGIHTLQLETGPKHHAAIALYERRQYARIPNFGLYAGDEFSVCMQKSLG
;
A
#
# COMPACT_ATOMS: atom_id res chain seq x y z
N MET A 1 12.31 18.13 7.02
CA MET A 1 11.89 16.92 7.76
C MET A 1 10.79 16.22 7.00
N THR A 2 10.93 14.93 6.83
CA THR A 2 9.92 14.10 6.17
C THR A 2 8.69 13.96 7.08
N THR A 3 7.52 14.16 6.53
CA THR A 3 6.26 14.04 7.28
C THR A 3 5.32 13.07 6.57
N VAL A 4 4.41 12.47 7.35
CA VAL A 4 3.33 11.64 6.81
C VAL A 4 2.01 12.28 7.19
N THR A 5 1.14 12.48 6.20
CA THR A 5 -0.19 13.09 6.40
C THR A 5 -1.25 12.25 5.72
N VAL A 6 -2.46 12.30 6.26
CA VAL A 6 -3.64 11.71 5.62
C VAL A 6 -4.19 12.76 4.66
N GLU A 7 -4.31 12.41 3.38
CA GLU A 7 -4.67 13.37 2.35
C GLU A 7 -5.68 12.81 1.37
N ASP A 8 -6.40 13.70 0.71
CA ASP A 8 -7.34 13.35 -0.35
C ASP A 8 -6.55 12.86 -1.58
N PRO A 9 -6.87 11.68 -2.11
CA PRO A 9 -6.16 11.11 -3.26
C PRO A 9 -6.46 11.81 -4.59
N ARG A 10 -7.44 12.71 -4.64
CA ARG A 10 -7.87 13.39 -5.87
C ARG A 10 -6.92 14.51 -6.31
N GLN A 11 -5.79 14.65 -5.66
CA GLN A 11 -4.75 15.62 -6.03
C GLN A 11 -4.00 15.15 -7.29
N PRO A 12 -3.61 16.08 -8.17
CA PRO A 12 -2.87 15.69 -9.39
C PRO A 12 -1.60 14.88 -9.14
N VAL A 13 -0.83 15.19 -8.09
CA VAL A 13 0.41 14.45 -7.79
C VAL A 13 0.10 13.00 -7.37
N LEU A 14 -0.97 12.77 -6.63
CA LEU A 14 -1.33 11.42 -6.22
C LEU A 14 -1.95 10.65 -7.38
N LYS A 15 -2.74 11.30 -8.23
CA LYS A 15 -3.23 10.68 -9.46
C LYS A 15 -2.08 10.23 -10.36
N ALA A 16 -1.01 11.03 -10.44
CA ALA A 16 0.18 10.67 -11.21
C ALA A 16 0.88 9.45 -10.62
N MET A 17 0.98 9.36 -9.29
CA MET A 17 1.55 8.19 -8.62
C MET A 17 0.72 6.93 -8.87
N LEU A 18 -0.60 7.05 -8.82
CA LEU A 18 -1.50 5.92 -9.10
C LEU A 18 -1.32 5.43 -10.53
N ARG A 19 -1.23 6.35 -11.50
CA ARG A 19 -0.98 5.98 -12.89
C ARG A 19 0.36 5.29 -13.07
N ALA A 20 1.41 5.78 -12.40
CA ALA A 20 2.74 5.17 -12.47
C ALA A 20 2.73 3.74 -11.88
N GLY A 21 2.05 3.55 -10.76
CA GLY A 21 1.88 2.23 -10.16
C GLY A 21 1.10 1.28 -11.06
N ASP A 22 0.03 1.75 -11.68
CA ASP A 22 -0.77 0.98 -12.64
C ASP A 22 0.09 0.54 -13.83
N ALA A 23 0.85 1.47 -14.41
CA ALA A 23 1.71 1.18 -15.55
C ALA A 23 2.76 0.14 -15.20
N TYR A 24 3.35 0.25 -14.01
CA TYR A 24 4.34 -0.72 -13.56
C TYR A 24 3.74 -2.12 -13.40
N ALA A 25 2.58 -2.22 -12.75
CA ALA A 25 1.90 -3.51 -12.58
C ALA A 25 1.53 -4.12 -13.92
N LEU A 26 0.98 -3.32 -14.83
CA LEU A 26 0.58 -3.80 -16.16
C LEU A 26 1.78 -4.21 -17.02
N SER A 27 2.98 -3.70 -16.73
CA SER A 27 4.20 -4.13 -17.41
C SER A 27 4.69 -5.50 -16.95
N LEU A 28 4.23 -5.98 -15.79
CA LEU A 28 4.69 -7.23 -15.17
C LEU A 28 3.65 -8.35 -15.21
N TYR A 29 2.36 -8.02 -15.19
CA TYR A 29 1.28 -8.99 -15.02
C TYR A 29 0.15 -8.77 -16.00
N PRO A 30 -0.66 -9.83 -16.30
CA PRO A 30 -1.89 -9.66 -17.06
C PRO A 30 -2.83 -8.68 -16.37
N ALA A 31 -3.62 -7.94 -17.15
CA ALA A 31 -4.55 -6.95 -16.60
C ALA A 31 -5.52 -7.56 -15.58
N ASP A 32 -5.98 -8.80 -15.81
CA ASP A 32 -6.90 -9.51 -14.90
C ASP A 32 -6.27 -9.80 -13.53
N SER A 33 -4.95 -9.74 -13.42
CA SER A 33 -4.22 -9.96 -12.17
C SER A 33 -3.72 -8.65 -11.55
N CYS A 34 -4.20 -7.51 -12.02
CA CYS A 34 -3.86 -6.19 -11.49
C CYS A 34 -5.07 -5.64 -10.71
N TYR A 35 -5.07 -5.84 -9.40
CA TYR A 35 -6.18 -5.48 -8.49
C TYR A 35 -5.97 -4.08 -7.95
N LEU A 36 -6.15 -3.08 -8.80
CA LEU A 36 -5.78 -1.70 -8.51
C LEU A 36 -7.02 -0.87 -8.17
N LEU A 37 -7.08 -0.33 -6.95
CA LEU A 37 -8.13 0.61 -6.56
C LEU A 37 -7.92 1.93 -7.31
N ASN A 38 -8.96 2.41 -7.96
CA ASN A 38 -8.94 3.71 -8.63
C ASN A 38 -9.17 4.84 -7.61
N VAL A 39 -9.03 6.09 -8.08
CA VAL A 39 -9.15 7.25 -7.20
C VAL A 39 -10.53 7.38 -6.55
N ASP A 40 -11.58 6.96 -7.24
CA ASP A 40 -12.95 7.03 -6.70
C ASP A 40 -13.15 6.02 -5.57
N GLU A 41 -12.51 4.85 -5.66
CA GLU A 41 -12.54 3.85 -4.59
C GLU A 41 -11.74 4.29 -3.36
N LEU A 42 -10.73 5.13 -3.56
CA LEU A 42 -9.86 5.59 -2.48
C LEU A 42 -10.48 6.69 -1.61
N VAL A 43 -11.62 7.24 -1.99
CA VAL A 43 -12.32 8.27 -1.19
C VAL A 43 -13.44 7.69 -0.32
N ALA A 44 -13.62 6.37 -0.31
CA ALA A 44 -14.61 5.71 0.55
C ALA A 44 -14.24 5.88 2.04
N ASP A 45 -15.25 5.86 2.91
CA ASP A 45 -15.06 6.13 4.35
C ASP A 45 -14.11 5.14 5.03
N GLU A 46 -14.09 3.87 4.60
CA GLU A 46 -13.22 2.83 5.14
C GLU A 46 -11.77 2.94 4.66
N VAL A 47 -11.47 3.87 3.77
CA VAL A 47 -10.15 4.01 3.14
C VAL A 47 -9.43 5.24 3.67
N THR A 48 -8.18 5.05 4.09
CA THR A 48 -7.30 6.14 4.54
C THR A 48 -6.06 6.16 3.64
N VAL A 49 -5.78 7.32 3.05
CA VAL A 49 -4.62 7.51 2.16
C VAL A 49 -3.54 8.28 2.91
N PHE A 50 -2.37 7.66 3.05
CA PHE A 50 -1.20 8.27 3.70
C PHE A 50 -0.25 8.76 2.63
N VAL A 51 0.25 9.98 2.81
CA VAL A 51 1.17 10.62 1.86
C VAL A 51 2.43 11.04 2.60
N VAL A 52 3.59 10.74 2.02
CA VAL A 52 4.88 11.17 2.54
C VAL A 52 5.28 12.44 1.81
N ARG A 53 5.57 13.49 2.59
CA ARG A 53 6.04 14.78 2.09
C ARG A 53 7.48 15.01 2.54
N ASP A 54 8.31 15.48 1.62
CA ASP A 54 9.69 15.87 1.93
C ASP A 54 9.74 17.30 2.51
N ASP A 55 10.94 17.80 2.75
CA ASP A 55 11.15 19.15 3.34
C ASP A 55 10.59 20.27 2.48
N ASP A 56 10.53 20.07 1.18
CA ASP A 56 10.01 21.05 0.22
C ASP A 56 8.50 20.91 0.01
N GLY A 57 7.86 19.99 0.70
CA GLY A 57 6.42 19.75 0.57
C GLY A 57 6.06 18.82 -0.59
N GLY A 58 7.04 18.29 -1.30
CA GLY A 58 6.82 17.37 -2.41
C GLY A 58 6.37 15.99 -1.94
N ALA A 59 5.39 15.38 -2.63
CA ALA A 59 4.96 14.03 -2.32
C ALA A 59 5.98 13.03 -2.87
N THR A 60 6.51 12.16 -1.99
CA THR A 60 7.53 11.18 -2.36
C THR A 60 7.05 9.75 -2.28
N GLY A 61 5.89 9.52 -1.66
CA GLY A 61 5.29 8.20 -1.58
C GLY A 61 3.90 8.25 -1.02
N MET A 62 3.19 7.14 -1.17
CA MET A 62 1.85 6.97 -0.63
C MET A 62 1.60 5.52 -0.27
N ALA A 63 0.64 5.28 0.62
CA ALA A 63 0.10 3.96 0.92
C ALA A 63 -1.33 4.11 1.39
N THR A 64 -2.13 3.08 1.23
CA THR A 64 -3.55 3.11 1.53
C THR A 64 -3.91 2.00 2.51
N LEU A 65 -4.69 2.34 3.52
CA LEU A 65 -5.25 1.38 4.48
C LEU A 65 -6.75 1.26 4.24
N VAL A 66 -7.21 0.04 4.02
CA VAL A 66 -8.64 -0.27 3.94
C VAL A 66 -9.03 -0.99 5.22
N ASP A 67 -9.92 -0.38 6.02
CA ASP A 67 -10.46 -0.97 7.25
C ASP A 67 -11.68 -1.81 6.88
N ARG A 68 -11.61 -3.13 7.09
CA ARG A 68 -12.71 -4.03 6.74
C ARG A 68 -13.82 -4.07 7.78
N GLY A 69 -13.62 -3.43 8.94
CA GLY A 69 -14.64 -3.35 9.98
C GLY A 69 -14.75 -4.59 10.89
N ASP A 70 -13.92 -5.59 10.68
CA ASP A 70 -13.94 -6.86 11.42
C ASP A 70 -12.66 -7.11 12.23
N GLY A 71 -11.86 -6.07 12.43
CA GLY A 71 -10.56 -6.17 13.10
C GLY A 71 -9.41 -6.46 12.13
N THR A 72 -9.69 -6.64 10.85
CA THR A 72 -8.66 -6.80 9.81
C THR A 72 -8.63 -5.59 8.91
N GLY A 73 -7.48 -5.34 8.32
CA GLY A 73 -7.30 -4.29 7.33
C GLY A 73 -6.43 -4.76 6.18
N GLU A 74 -6.47 -4.02 5.10
CA GLU A 74 -5.65 -4.33 3.92
C GLU A 74 -4.82 -3.13 3.52
N LEU A 75 -3.52 -3.37 3.31
CA LEU A 75 -2.61 -2.39 2.70
C LEU A 75 -2.76 -2.47 1.19
N LYS A 76 -2.98 -1.32 0.55
CA LYS A 76 -3.06 -1.23 -0.91
C LYS A 76 -2.33 0.01 -1.40
N ARG A 77 -1.91 -0.01 -2.65
CA ARG A 77 -1.35 1.16 -3.35
C ARG A 77 -0.13 1.75 -2.66
N LEU A 78 0.77 0.89 -2.16
CA LEU A 78 2.09 1.36 -1.71
C LEU A 78 2.90 1.75 -2.94
N PHE A 79 3.34 3.00 -2.98
CA PHE A 79 4.14 3.53 -4.08
C PHE A 79 5.17 4.52 -3.55
N VAL A 80 6.39 4.43 -4.03
CA VAL A 80 7.47 5.38 -3.74
C VAL A 80 7.95 5.96 -5.06
N ASP A 81 7.93 7.29 -5.16
CA ASP A 81 8.42 8.01 -6.32
C ASP A 81 9.94 7.79 -6.48
N GLU A 82 10.44 7.88 -7.72
CA GLU A 82 11.86 7.67 -8.00
C GLU A 82 12.76 8.53 -7.11
N GLY A 83 12.40 9.81 -6.92
CA GLY A 83 13.17 10.73 -6.09
C GLY A 83 13.20 10.36 -4.61
N GLY A 84 12.25 9.56 -4.15
CA GLY A 84 12.17 9.09 -2.78
C GLY A 84 12.81 7.73 -2.52
N ARG A 85 13.19 7.03 -3.56
CA ARG A 85 13.77 5.68 -3.43
C ARG A 85 15.12 5.73 -2.71
N GLY A 86 15.35 4.75 -1.83
CA GLY A 86 16.58 4.68 -1.06
C GLY A 86 16.64 5.64 0.13
N GLN A 87 15.56 6.37 0.41
CA GLN A 87 15.51 7.36 1.50
C GLN A 87 14.59 6.92 2.65
N GLY A 88 14.18 5.65 2.67
CA GLY A 88 13.34 5.12 3.74
C GLY A 88 11.88 5.55 3.67
N VAL A 89 11.41 6.04 2.52
CA VAL A 89 10.03 6.52 2.34
C VAL A 89 9.02 5.40 2.59
N ALA A 90 9.27 4.20 2.06
CA ALA A 90 8.37 3.06 2.26
C ALA A 90 8.27 2.69 3.75
N THR A 91 9.40 2.65 4.46
CA THR A 91 9.43 2.38 5.89
C THR A 91 8.65 3.44 6.67
N THR A 92 8.85 4.71 6.32
CA THR A 92 8.18 5.83 6.98
C THR A 92 6.67 5.75 6.83
N VAL A 93 6.17 5.50 5.62
CA VAL A 93 4.71 5.42 5.41
C VAL A 93 4.12 4.17 6.05
N MET A 94 4.85 3.05 6.03
CA MET A 94 4.40 1.82 6.67
C MET A 94 4.31 1.97 8.19
N ASP A 95 5.25 2.65 8.82
CA ASP A 95 5.20 2.93 10.26
C ASP A 95 3.93 3.71 10.62
N ALA A 96 3.63 4.74 9.87
CA ALA A 96 2.44 5.57 10.10
C ALA A 96 1.14 4.78 9.87
N LEU A 97 1.09 4.00 8.79
CA LEU A 97 -0.08 3.20 8.45
C LEU A 97 -0.34 2.13 9.50
N GLU A 98 0.69 1.42 9.96
CA GLU A 98 0.53 0.38 10.98
C GLU A 98 0.11 0.98 12.32
N ALA A 99 0.65 2.15 12.69
CA ALA A 99 0.24 2.84 13.91
C ALA A 99 -1.23 3.26 13.85
N ALA A 100 -1.68 3.79 12.72
CA ALA A 100 -3.07 4.18 12.52
C ALA A 100 -4.00 2.95 12.54
N ALA A 101 -3.57 1.84 11.96
CA ALA A 101 -4.34 0.60 11.97
C ALA A 101 -4.55 0.12 13.41
N ARG A 102 -3.49 0.12 14.24
CA ARG A 102 -3.61 -0.24 15.67
C ARG A 102 -4.60 0.68 16.39
N ALA A 103 -4.51 1.98 16.14
CA ALA A 103 -5.40 2.96 16.77
C ALA A 103 -6.86 2.77 16.38
N GLN A 104 -7.11 2.21 15.19
CA GLN A 104 -8.48 1.92 14.72
C GLN A 104 -8.99 0.55 15.18
N GLY A 105 -8.20 -0.19 15.97
CA GLY A 105 -8.60 -1.51 16.45
C GLY A 105 -8.34 -2.65 15.48
N ILE A 106 -7.56 -2.40 14.43
CA ILE A 106 -7.15 -3.44 13.50
C ILE A 106 -6.04 -4.27 14.14
N HIS A 107 -6.25 -5.59 14.25
CA HIS A 107 -5.28 -6.50 14.86
C HIS A 107 -4.48 -7.30 13.82
N THR A 108 -4.96 -7.38 12.59
CA THR A 108 -4.29 -8.12 11.51
C THR A 108 -4.33 -7.30 10.24
N LEU A 109 -3.16 -7.05 9.68
CA LEU A 109 -3.02 -6.30 8.42
C LEU A 109 -2.60 -7.27 7.32
N GLN A 110 -3.34 -7.28 6.24
CA GLN A 110 -3.10 -8.15 5.09
C GLN A 110 -2.76 -7.32 3.86
N LEU A 111 -2.09 -7.95 2.91
CA LEU A 111 -1.75 -7.32 1.65
C LEU A 111 -1.65 -8.36 0.54
N GLU A 112 -1.70 -7.87 -0.69
CA GLU A 112 -1.41 -8.66 -1.87
C GLU A 112 -0.35 -7.92 -2.69
N THR A 113 0.60 -8.66 -3.20
CA THR A 113 1.61 -8.14 -4.13
C THR A 113 1.84 -9.19 -5.22
N GLY A 114 2.64 -8.86 -6.21
CA GLY A 114 2.96 -9.82 -7.26
C GLY A 114 4.30 -10.51 -7.03
N PRO A 115 4.50 -11.73 -7.55
CA PRO A 115 5.75 -12.47 -7.35
C PRO A 115 6.97 -11.79 -7.96
N LYS A 116 6.78 -10.87 -8.90
CA LYS A 116 7.88 -10.11 -9.53
C LYS A 116 8.23 -8.83 -8.78
N HIS A 117 7.47 -8.47 -7.77
CA HIS A 117 7.74 -7.30 -6.92
C HIS A 117 8.74 -7.67 -5.82
N HIS A 118 9.97 -7.99 -6.20
CA HIS A 118 10.99 -8.52 -5.27
C HIS A 118 11.33 -7.55 -4.15
N ALA A 119 11.48 -6.26 -4.47
CA ALA A 119 11.80 -5.24 -3.47
C ALA A 119 10.66 -5.07 -2.46
N ALA A 120 9.42 -5.11 -2.91
CA ALA A 120 8.24 -5.01 -2.04
C ALA A 120 8.15 -6.22 -1.12
N ILE A 121 8.30 -7.42 -1.66
CA ILE A 121 8.28 -8.66 -0.86
C ILE A 121 9.36 -8.62 0.21
N ALA A 122 10.58 -8.21 -0.14
CA ALA A 122 11.68 -8.10 0.82
C ALA A 122 11.37 -7.08 1.92
N LEU A 123 10.77 -5.95 1.58
CA LEU A 123 10.34 -4.95 2.55
C LEU A 123 9.33 -5.54 3.52
N TYR A 124 8.29 -6.21 3.00
CA TYR A 124 7.25 -6.79 3.85
C TYR A 124 7.82 -7.86 4.77
N GLU A 125 8.70 -8.73 4.27
CA GLU A 125 9.35 -9.75 5.08
C GLU A 125 10.18 -9.13 6.21
N ARG A 126 10.93 -8.07 5.92
CA ARG A 126 11.70 -7.35 6.95
C ARG A 126 10.79 -6.72 8.01
N ARG A 127 9.55 -6.39 7.65
CA ARG A 127 8.59 -5.82 8.58
C ARG A 127 7.72 -6.87 9.26
N GLN A 128 8.09 -8.14 9.16
CA GLN A 128 7.43 -9.26 9.84
C GLN A 128 6.10 -9.67 9.21
N TYR A 129 5.88 -9.39 7.94
CA TYR A 129 4.78 -9.98 7.19
C TYR A 129 5.17 -11.38 6.74
N ALA A 130 4.27 -12.34 6.91
CA ALA A 130 4.47 -13.72 6.49
C ALA A 130 3.50 -14.07 5.37
N ARG A 131 3.95 -14.94 4.46
CA ARG A 131 3.10 -15.41 3.37
C ARG A 131 1.95 -16.25 3.91
N ILE A 132 0.78 -16.04 3.32
CA ILE A 132 -0.45 -16.77 3.64
C ILE A 132 -1.09 -17.27 2.33
N PRO A 133 -2.03 -18.22 2.40
CA PRO A 133 -2.82 -18.57 1.21
C PRO A 133 -3.54 -17.35 0.66
N ASN A 134 -3.68 -17.30 -0.66
CA ASN A 134 -4.37 -16.19 -1.30
C ASN A 134 -5.81 -16.10 -0.81
N PHE A 135 -6.27 -14.89 -0.51
CA PHE A 135 -7.57 -14.64 0.07
C PHE A 135 -8.43 -13.77 -0.86
N GLY A 136 -9.75 -13.78 -0.64
CA GLY A 136 -10.69 -12.89 -1.34
C GLY A 136 -10.59 -13.00 -2.85
N LEU A 137 -10.46 -11.87 -3.50
CA LEU A 137 -10.36 -11.78 -4.96
C LEU A 137 -9.09 -12.45 -5.51
N TYR A 138 -8.09 -12.65 -4.67
CA TYR A 138 -6.78 -13.17 -5.08
C TYR A 138 -6.72 -14.68 -5.08
N ALA A 139 -7.74 -15.35 -4.53
CA ALA A 139 -7.77 -16.80 -4.44
C ALA A 139 -7.66 -17.43 -5.83
N GLY A 140 -6.69 -18.32 -5.99
CA GLY A 140 -6.48 -19.02 -7.26
C GLY A 140 -5.67 -18.25 -8.31
N ASP A 141 -5.24 -17.01 -8.02
CA ASP A 141 -4.43 -16.24 -8.96
C ASP A 141 -2.95 -16.54 -8.75
N GLU A 142 -2.31 -17.13 -9.75
CA GLU A 142 -0.88 -17.47 -9.70
C GLU A 142 0.04 -16.24 -9.66
N PHE A 143 -0.48 -15.07 -10.05
CA PHE A 143 0.26 -13.81 -10.04
C PHE A 143 0.02 -13.01 -8.76
N SER A 144 -0.58 -13.61 -7.73
CA SER A 144 -0.81 -12.97 -6.44
C SER A 144 -0.03 -13.66 -5.33
N VAL A 145 0.67 -12.87 -4.52
CA VAL A 145 1.32 -13.29 -3.29
C VAL A 145 0.64 -12.53 -2.15
N CYS A 146 -0.01 -13.24 -1.25
CA CYS A 146 -0.68 -12.62 -0.10
C CYS A 146 0.19 -12.79 1.15
N MET A 147 0.18 -11.77 1.99
CA MET A 147 0.97 -11.75 3.23
C MET A 147 0.14 -11.11 4.34
N GLN A 148 0.50 -11.38 5.58
CA GLN A 148 -0.14 -10.75 6.72
C GLN A 148 0.81 -10.56 7.89
N LYS A 149 0.43 -9.62 8.76
CA LYS A 149 1.14 -9.30 9.99
C LYS A 149 0.14 -9.12 11.12
N SER A 150 0.42 -9.73 12.27
CA SER A 150 -0.33 -9.45 13.49
C SER A 150 0.18 -8.13 14.08
N LEU A 151 -0.74 -7.23 14.40
CA LEU A 151 -0.39 -5.93 14.99
C LEU A 151 -0.45 -5.94 16.53
N GLY A 152 -0.81 -7.07 17.08
CA GLY A 152 -0.85 -7.24 18.54
C GLY A 152 -2.22 -7.32 19.13
#